data_f7f2156580d12dfeb2786b9fcdf83027
#
_entry.id   f7f2156580d12dfeb2786b9fcdf83027
#
_cell.length_a   1.000
_cell.length_b   1.000
_cell.length_c   1.000
_cell.angle_alpha   90.00
_cell.angle_beta   90.00
_cell.angle_gamma   90.00
#
_symmetry.space_group_name_H-M   'P 1'
#
loop_
_entity.id
_entity.type
_entity.pdbx_description
1 polymer ?
#
loop_
_entity_poly.entity_id
_entity_poly.type
_entity_poly.pdbx_seq_one_letter_code
_entity_poly.pdbx_strand_id
1 'polypeptide(L)'
;DECRWGLEWILRMQDRDGGVYGGISGGDGETVIPEEDGGEYSFKPQSCSAALIFTAAAALGSVFFEKTDKAFSRKLKQAAELSWIAALRTDEYENYCRRLGSTSENGDGLNAIESEFMWAMCEMYALTGEKSFEQMINEKYMLSSFHGFGYSACGGFAALSYLMNSRTHDRTAEAFIRKRLTDRADRMLIAVNSSGYRTARSADGGYTYGSNFAELSDCMDFIAAYLISGEPKYLEGAFDQFGYIFGKNPMGVSYVTGCGNECCQMPFHVMSMAMDNDAPVRGMAVSGANYERSDEYSKWHIEKGTPAAKCYADCECSTSTNEPSVHFSAPIIFVSAFFDRVGKGALTGI
;
A
#
# COMPACT_ATOMS: atom_id res chain seq x y z
N ASP A 1 7.26 7.51 16.67
CA ASP A 1 8.05 8.63 16.12
C ASP A 1 7.97 8.63 14.58
N GLU A 2 8.19 7.50 13.87
CA GLU A 2 8.17 7.43 12.40
C GLU A 2 6.84 7.87 11.78
N CYS A 3 5.71 7.38 12.30
CA CYS A 3 4.39 7.82 11.81
C CYS A 3 4.20 9.34 11.94
N ARG A 4 4.69 9.93 13.04
CA ARG A 4 4.65 11.36 13.24
C ARG A 4 5.52 12.09 12.21
N TRP A 5 6.73 11.62 12.00
CA TRP A 5 7.65 12.22 11.03
C TRP A 5 7.06 12.21 9.62
N GLY A 6 6.52 11.08 9.19
CA GLY A 6 5.83 10.97 7.89
C GLY A 6 4.61 11.89 7.77
N LEU A 7 3.76 11.95 8.82
CA LEU A 7 2.61 12.85 8.84
C LEU A 7 3.02 14.33 8.84
N GLU A 8 4.08 14.70 9.53
CA GLU A 8 4.63 16.06 9.51
C GLU A 8 5.18 16.42 8.13
N TRP A 9 5.74 15.44 7.41
CA TRP A 9 6.19 15.65 6.03
C TRP A 9 5.01 15.90 5.09
N ILE A 10 3.99 15.03 5.10
CA ILE A 10 2.83 15.21 4.21
C ILE A 10 2.05 16.49 4.51
N LEU A 11 2.01 16.95 5.76
CA LEU A 11 1.41 18.23 6.11
C LEU A 11 2.07 19.43 5.42
N ARG A 12 3.34 19.32 4.99
CA ARG A 12 4.03 20.36 4.21
C ARG A 12 3.62 20.37 2.75
N MET A 13 2.99 19.28 2.28
CA MET A 13 2.50 19.15 0.92
C MET A 13 1.11 19.75 0.73
N GLN A 14 0.46 20.19 1.81
CA GLN A 14 -0.84 20.86 1.74
C GLN A 14 -0.67 22.37 1.61
N ASP A 15 -1.34 22.95 0.61
CA ASP A 15 -1.42 24.40 0.43
C ASP A 15 -2.50 25.02 1.33
N ARG A 16 -2.54 26.34 1.38
CA ARG A 16 -3.46 27.12 2.23
C ARG A 16 -4.92 26.94 1.88
N ASP A 17 -5.22 26.63 0.62
CA ASP A 17 -6.59 26.36 0.13
C ASP A 17 -7.07 24.93 0.42
N GLY A 18 -6.19 24.09 0.98
CA GLY A 18 -6.44 22.67 1.29
C GLY A 18 -5.99 21.71 0.20
N GLY A 19 -5.64 22.21 -0.98
CA GLY A 19 -5.12 21.39 -2.08
C GLY A 19 -3.79 20.73 -1.70
N VAL A 20 -3.52 19.55 -2.26
CA VAL A 20 -2.32 18.77 -1.93
C VAL A 20 -1.50 18.56 -3.19
N TYR A 21 -0.23 18.89 -3.12
CA TYR A 21 0.74 18.64 -4.18
C TYR A 21 1.01 17.14 -4.32
N GLY A 22 1.00 16.66 -5.57
CA GLY A 22 1.15 15.22 -5.88
C GLY A 22 2.54 14.65 -5.61
N GLY A 23 3.52 15.48 -5.29
CA GLY A 23 4.89 15.07 -4.99
C GLY A 23 5.88 16.20 -5.24
N ILE A 24 7.15 15.86 -5.09
CA ILE A 24 8.30 16.71 -5.45
C ILE A 24 9.06 15.97 -6.56
N SER A 25 9.51 16.69 -7.56
CA SER A 25 10.37 16.19 -8.64
C SER A 25 11.54 17.15 -8.88
N GLY A 26 12.65 16.59 -9.37
CA GLY A 26 13.88 17.33 -9.61
C GLY A 26 15.09 16.62 -9.01
N GLY A 27 16.16 17.37 -8.77
CA GLY A 27 17.43 16.82 -8.34
C GLY A 27 18.31 16.42 -9.53
N ASP A 28 19.55 16.03 -9.25
CA ASP A 28 20.56 15.67 -10.27
C ASP A 28 20.43 14.20 -10.74
N GLY A 29 19.49 13.45 -10.17
CA GLY A 29 19.15 12.07 -10.57
C GLY A 29 19.12 11.08 -9.42
N GLU A 30 18.57 9.90 -9.73
CA GLU A 30 18.31 8.85 -8.74
C GLU A 30 19.58 8.15 -8.20
N THR A 31 20.74 8.43 -8.82
CA THR A 31 22.03 7.83 -8.43
C THR A 31 22.95 8.81 -7.71
N VAL A 32 22.48 10.03 -7.43
CA VAL A 32 23.25 11.05 -6.72
C VAL A 32 22.93 10.98 -5.24
N ILE A 33 23.96 10.98 -4.39
CA ILE A 33 23.76 11.02 -2.94
C ILE A 33 23.24 12.40 -2.51
N PRO A 34 22.41 12.50 -1.46
CA PRO A 34 21.77 13.76 -1.08
C PRO A 34 22.75 14.93 -0.81
N GLU A 35 23.94 14.62 -0.32
CA GLU A 35 25.00 15.60 -0.03
C GLU A 35 25.62 16.23 -1.28
N GLU A 36 25.53 15.54 -2.42
CA GLU A 36 26.07 15.97 -3.70
C GLU A 36 25.00 16.52 -4.65
N ASP A 37 23.72 16.36 -4.26
CA ASP A 37 22.60 16.80 -5.07
C ASP A 37 22.47 18.33 -5.03
N GLY A 38 22.84 18.97 -6.13
CA GLY A 38 22.71 20.41 -6.37
C GLY A 38 21.53 20.79 -7.27
N GLY A 39 20.72 19.80 -7.67
CA GLY A 39 19.63 20.01 -8.62
C GLY A 39 18.46 20.82 -8.08
N GLU A 40 17.69 21.39 -8.99
CA GLU A 40 16.48 22.15 -8.65
C GLU A 40 15.30 21.18 -8.41
N TYR A 41 14.49 21.49 -7.40
CA TYR A 41 13.27 20.76 -7.07
C TYR A 41 12.02 21.58 -7.33
N SER A 42 10.97 20.92 -7.80
CA SER A 42 9.67 21.53 -8.03
C SER A 42 8.54 20.67 -7.49
N PHE A 43 7.45 21.30 -7.03
CA PHE A 43 6.25 20.58 -6.68
C PHE A 43 5.52 20.09 -7.94
N LYS A 44 5.10 18.84 -7.92
CA LYS A 44 4.12 18.36 -8.90
C LYS A 44 2.78 19.07 -8.67
N PRO A 45 1.93 19.23 -9.70
CA PRO A 45 0.63 19.87 -9.53
C PRO A 45 -0.20 19.24 -8.41
N GLN A 46 -1.07 20.03 -7.81
CA GLN A 46 -2.12 19.53 -6.93
C GLN A 46 -3.05 18.59 -7.71
N SER A 47 -3.56 17.55 -7.05
CA SER A 47 -4.48 16.59 -7.67
C SER A 47 -5.55 16.10 -6.70
N CYS A 48 -6.65 15.62 -7.24
CA CYS A 48 -7.72 15.00 -6.47
C CYS A 48 -7.21 13.77 -5.70
N SER A 49 -6.46 12.90 -6.37
CA SER A 49 -5.86 11.70 -5.78
C SER A 49 -4.97 12.05 -4.57
N ALA A 50 -4.04 12.99 -4.73
CA ALA A 50 -3.19 13.44 -3.62
C ALA A 50 -4.00 13.98 -2.44
N ALA A 51 -5.04 14.78 -2.71
CA ALA A 51 -5.89 15.33 -1.67
C ALA A 51 -6.72 14.25 -0.95
N LEU A 52 -7.24 13.24 -1.66
CA LEU A 52 -8.00 12.14 -1.06
C LEU A 52 -7.13 11.23 -0.19
N ILE A 53 -5.96 10.81 -0.68
CA ILE A 53 -5.00 9.99 0.08
C ILE A 53 -4.51 10.75 1.32
N PHE A 54 -4.20 12.04 1.16
CA PHE A 54 -3.82 12.90 2.28
C PHE A 54 -4.94 13.00 3.31
N THR A 55 -6.20 13.22 2.86
CA THR A 55 -7.38 13.26 3.74
C THR A 55 -7.47 12.01 4.59
N ALA A 56 -7.37 10.83 3.95
CA ALA A 56 -7.43 9.55 4.65
C ALA A 56 -6.29 9.40 5.67
N ALA A 57 -5.05 9.66 5.25
CA ALA A 57 -3.88 9.54 6.12
C ALA A 57 -3.93 10.51 7.31
N ALA A 58 -4.35 11.77 7.08
CA ALA A 58 -4.48 12.76 8.14
C ALA A 58 -5.63 12.45 9.10
N ALA A 59 -6.77 11.96 8.60
CA ALA A 59 -7.91 11.54 9.42
C ALA A 59 -7.53 10.34 10.32
N LEU A 60 -6.93 9.30 9.75
CA LEU A 60 -6.42 8.14 10.50
C LEU A 60 -5.37 8.57 11.54
N GLY A 61 -4.43 9.42 11.14
CA GLY A 61 -3.41 9.96 12.05
C GLY A 61 -4.03 10.76 13.19
N SER A 62 -5.07 11.55 12.93
CA SER A 62 -5.80 12.29 13.97
C SER A 62 -6.40 11.36 15.02
N VAL A 63 -7.08 10.29 14.60
CA VAL A 63 -7.65 9.28 15.50
C VAL A 63 -6.54 8.58 16.31
N PHE A 64 -5.43 8.23 15.66
CA PHE A 64 -4.30 7.56 16.30
C PHE A 64 -3.67 8.41 17.41
N PHE A 65 -3.47 9.71 17.16
CA PHE A 65 -2.82 10.62 18.10
C PHE A 65 -3.78 11.24 19.13
N GLU A 66 -5.09 10.98 19.07
CA GLU A 66 -6.09 11.62 19.95
C GLU A 66 -5.76 11.48 21.45
N LYS A 67 -5.25 10.31 21.86
CA LYS A 67 -4.94 10.02 23.26
C LYS A 67 -3.51 10.42 23.68
N THR A 68 -2.58 10.47 22.74
CA THR A 68 -1.14 10.65 23.01
C THR A 68 -0.65 12.08 22.73
N ASP A 69 -1.21 12.75 21.72
CA ASP A 69 -0.89 14.13 21.36
C ASP A 69 -2.12 14.85 20.77
N LYS A 70 -2.93 15.44 21.65
CA LYS A 70 -4.14 16.16 21.27
C LYS A 70 -3.91 17.38 20.38
N ALA A 71 -2.74 18.01 20.48
CA ALA A 71 -2.44 19.18 19.65
C ALA A 71 -2.16 18.75 18.20
N PHE A 72 -1.38 17.72 18.03
CA PHE A 72 -1.08 17.13 16.72
C PHE A 72 -2.33 16.49 16.10
N SER A 73 -3.12 15.76 16.88
CA SER A 73 -4.41 15.22 16.46
C SER A 73 -5.33 16.31 15.89
N ARG A 74 -5.50 17.44 16.60
CA ARG A 74 -6.31 18.56 16.09
C ARG A 74 -5.77 19.17 14.80
N LYS A 75 -4.44 19.30 14.69
CA LYS A 75 -3.80 19.80 13.45
C LYS A 75 -4.10 18.89 12.27
N LEU A 76 -3.98 17.57 12.46
CA LEU A 76 -4.29 16.57 11.44
C LEU A 76 -5.78 16.59 11.07
N LYS A 77 -6.68 16.69 12.04
CA LYS A 77 -8.12 16.82 11.78
C LYS A 77 -8.44 18.02 10.88
N GLN A 78 -7.93 19.20 11.21
CA GLN A 78 -8.13 20.40 10.42
C GLN A 78 -7.59 20.26 9.01
N ALA A 79 -6.40 19.65 8.87
CA ALA A 79 -5.79 19.38 7.57
C ALA A 79 -6.65 18.42 6.73
N ALA A 80 -7.17 17.34 7.32
CA ALA A 80 -8.05 16.39 6.65
C ALA A 80 -9.35 17.05 6.16
N GLU A 81 -9.99 17.85 7.02
CA GLU A 81 -11.22 18.56 6.67
C GLU A 81 -11.02 19.55 5.50
N LEU A 82 -9.91 20.29 5.49
CA LEU A 82 -9.57 21.21 4.41
C LEU A 82 -9.27 20.48 3.11
N SER A 83 -8.49 19.40 3.17
CA SER A 83 -8.14 18.62 1.99
C SER A 83 -9.34 17.91 1.38
N TRP A 84 -10.24 17.38 2.20
CA TRP A 84 -11.51 16.81 1.73
C TRP A 84 -12.29 17.83 0.88
N ILE A 85 -12.45 19.06 1.39
CA ILE A 85 -13.15 20.11 0.65
C ILE A 85 -12.43 20.47 -0.65
N ALA A 86 -11.09 20.53 -0.64
CA ALA A 86 -10.30 20.82 -1.82
C ALA A 86 -10.43 19.72 -2.88
N ALA A 87 -10.38 18.44 -2.48
CA ALA A 87 -10.56 17.32 -3.39
C ALA A 87 -11.88 17.39 -4.17
N LEU A 88 -12.98 17.74 -3.50
CA LEU A 88 -14.32 17.85 -4.11
C LEU A 88 -14.46 19.01 -5.10
N ARG A 89 -13.52 19.96 -5.13
CA ARG A 89 -13.53 21.13 -6.03
C ARG A 89 -12.67 20.95 -7.26
N THR A 90 -12.02 19.79 -7.41
CA THR A 90 -11.15 19.52 -8.56
C THR A 90 -11.96 19.14 -9.79
N ASP A 91 -11.45 19.48 -10.98
CA ASP A 91 -12.01 19.03 -12.27
C ASP A 91 -11.98 17.49 -12.38
N GLU A 92 -10.99 16.85 -11.77
CA GLU A 92 -10.85 15.40 -11.71
C GLU A 92 -12.03 14.76 -10.96
N TYR A 93 -12.46 15.35 -9.83
CA TYR A 93 -13.63 14.90 -9.10
C TYR A 93 -14.93 15.13 -9.88
N GLU A 94 -15.09 16.28 -10.53
CA GLU A 94 -16.23 16.54 -11.40
C GLU A 94 -16.30 15.54 -12.58
N ASN A 95 -15.16 15.21 -13.17
CA ASN A 95 -15.04 14.20 -14.22
C ASN A 95 -15.41 12.80 -13.71
N TYR A 96 -14.97 12.44 -12.50
CA TYR A 96 -15.37 11.21 -11.84
C TYR A 96 -16.89 11.13 -11.65
N CYS A 97 -17.52 12.17 -11.09
CA CYS A 97 -18.97 12.22 -10.91
C CYS A 97 -19.76 12.15 -12.25
N ARG A 98 -19.29 12.81 -13.30
CA ARG A 98 -19.89 12.72 -14.64
C ARG A 98 -19.82 11.31 -15.24
N ARG A 99 -18.75 10.59 -15.01
CA ARG A 99 -18.58 9.22 -15.54
C ARG A 99 -19.38 8.18 -14.76
N LEU A 100 -19.62 8.37 -13.47
CA LEU A 100 -20.54 7.53 -12.70
C LEU A 100 -21.98 7.60 -13.24
N GLY A 101 -22.36 8.70 -13.89
CA GLY A 101 -23.64 8.86 -14.58
C GLY A 101 -23.65 8.33 -16.03
N SER A 102 -22.49 7.89 -16.57
CA SER A 102 -22.37 7.39 -17.93
C SER A 102 -21.96 5.91 -17.93
N THR A 103 -22.66 5.08 -18.70
CA THR A 103 -22.41 3.64 -18.86
C THR A 103 -21.19 3.32 -19.75
N SER A 104 -20.12 4.13 -19.73
CA SER A 104 -18.97 3.89 -20.58
C SER A 104 -17.96 2.92 -19.93
N GLU A 105 -17.68 1.82 -20.63
CA GLU A 105 -16.90 0.66 -20.20
C GLU A 105 -15.36 0.86 -20.17
N ASN A 106 -14.83 2.06 -20.28
CA ASN A 106 -13.39 2.29 -20.29
C ASN A 106 -12.84 2.62 -18.88
N GLY A 107 -12.45 1.55 -18.15
CA GLY A 107 -12.18 1.54 -16.71
C GLY A 107 -10.80 1.99 -16.20
N ASP A 108 -9.88 2.48 -17.05
CA ASP A 108 -8.47 2.62 -16.68
C ASP A 108 -8.12 3.95 -15.99
N GLY A 109 -8.56 4.26 -14.88
CA GLY A 109 -8.27 5.46 -14.09
C GLY A 109 -9.39 5.84 -13.13
N LEU A 110 -10.59 5.31 -13.36
CA LEU A 110 -11.73 5.52 -12.46
C LEU A 110 -11.60 4.72 -11.17
N ASN A 111 -11.02 3.52 -11.25
CA ASN A 111 -10.90 2.60 -10.11
C ASN A 111 -9.97 3.14 -9.02
N ALA A 112 -8.93 3.91 -9.38
CA ALA A 112 -8.01 4.49 -8.41
C ALA A 112 -8.70 5.58 -7.58
N ILE A 113 -9.25 6.61 -8.22
CA ILE A 113 -9.95 7.72 -7.53
C ILE A 113 -11.14 7.19 -6.74
N GLU A 114 -11.87 6.20 -7.24
CA GLU A 114 -12.99 5.58 -6.53
C GLU A 114 -12.55 4.94 -5.22
N SER A 115 -11.49 4.14 -5.23
CA SER A 115 -10.99 3.48 -4.03
C SER A 115 -10.38 4.46 -3.04
N GLU A 116 -9.67 5.48 -3.51
CA GLU A 116 -9.12 6.58 -2.71
C GLU A 116 -10.24 7.41 -2.07
N PHE A 117 -11.27 7.74 -2.84
CA PHE A 117 -12.43 8.47 -2.36
C PHE A 117 -13.18 7.69 -1.27
N MET A 118 -13.39 6.38 -1.49
CA MET A 118 -14.03 5.52 -0.50
C MET A 118 -13.20 5.42 0.78
N TRP A 119 -11.87 5.30 0.68
CA TRP A 119 -11.01 5.29 1.86
C TRP A 119 -11.07 6.60 2.63
N ALA A 120 -10.97 7.75 1.94
CA ALA A 120 -11.10 9.07 2.56
C ALA A 120 -12.45 9.24 3.27
N MET A 121 -13.57 8.81 2.65
CA MET A 121 -14.89 8.84 3.30
C MET A 121 -14.96 8.00 4.57
N CYS A 122 -14.41 6.76 4.52
CA CYS A 122 -14.43 5.86 5.67
C CYS A 122 -13.59 6.43 6.84
N GLU A 123 -12.43 7.02 6.56
CA GLU A 123 -11.59 7.64 7.58
C GLU A 123 -12.23 8.93 8.13
N MET A 124 -12.85 9.75 7.29
CA MET A 124 -13.57 10.93 7.73
C MET A 124 -14.79 10.55 8.59
N TYR A 125 -15.49 9.47 8.24
CA TYR A 125 -16.57 8.94 9.08
C TYR A 125 -16.04 8.45 10.43
N ALA A 126 -14.96 7.69 10.44
CA ALA A 126 -14.30 7.25 11.67
C ALA A 126 -13.89 8.42 12.57
N LEU A 127 -13.32 9.46 11.97
CA LEU A 127 -12.87 10.67 12.66
C LEU A 127 -14.02 11.50 13.22
N THR A 128 -15.01 11.83 12.37
CA THR A 128 -16.04 12.85 12.72
C THR A 128 -17.32 12.25 13.27
N GLY A 129 -17.71 11.05 12.81
CA GLY A 129 -19.01 10.47 13.07
C GLY A 129 -20.16 11.16 12.36
N GLU A 130 -19.88 12.06 11.40
CA GLU A 130 -20.91 12.78 10.66
C GLU A 130 -21.72 11.87 9.76
N LYS A 131 -23.04 11.90 9.87
CA LYS A 131 -23.94 11.05 9.09
C LYS A 131 -23.88 11.28 7.59
N SER A 132 -23.43 12.44 7.14
CA SER A 132 -23.22 12.74 5.73
C SER A 132 -22.21 11.78 5.08
N PHE A 133 -21.12 11.45 5.79
CA PHE A 133 -20.14 10.47 5.30
C PHE A 133 -20.74 9.06 5.27
N GLU A 134 -21.45 8.64 6.33
CA GLU A 134 -22.12 7.33 6.35
C GLU A 134 -23.12 7.21 5.19
N GLN A 135 -23.90 8.25 4.93
CA GLN A 135 -24.85 8.27 3.82
C GLN A 135 -24.13 8.12 2.47
N MET A 136 -23.06 8.87 2.23
CA MET A 136 -22.26 8.73 1.00
C MET A 136 -21.67 7.35 0.84
N ILE A 137 -21.18 6.72 1.93
CA ILE A 137 -20.71 5.33 1.92
C ILE A 137 -21.85 4.39 1.53
N ASN A 138 -23.03 4.53 2.14
CA ASN A 138 -24.19 3.70 1.89
C ASN A 138 -24.73 3.83 0.46
N GLU A 139 -24.60 5.00 -0.17
CA GLU A 139 -24.98 5.22 -1.57
C GLU A 139 -23.99 4.61 -2.56
N LYS A 140 -22.72 4.45 -2.18
CA LYS A 140 -21.62 4.12 -3.09
C LYS A 140 -20.92 2.78 -2.81
N TYR A 141 -21.19 2.12 -1.67
CA TYR A 141 -20.45 0.91 -1.29
C TYR A 141 -20.53 -0.21 -2.33
N MET A 142 -21.63 -0.32 -3.07
CA MET A 142 -21.78 -1.36 -4.10
C MET A 142 -20.89 -1.14 -5.33
N LEU A 143 -20.43 0.09 -5.54
CA LEU A 143 -19.58 0.46 -6.66
C LEU A 143 -18.10 0.22 -6.35
N SER A 144 -17.72 0.17 -5.07
CA SER A 144 -16.33 0.06 -4.65
C SER A 144 -15.88 -1.38 -4.43
N SER A 145 -14.60 -1.62 -4.66
CA SER A 145 -14.01 -2.96 -4.55
C SER A 145 -13.95 -3.47 -3.11
N PHE A 146 -13.70 -2.62 -2.13
CA PHE A 146 -13.48 -2.95 -0.71
C PHE A 146 -12.51 -4.10 -0.46
N HIS A 147 -11.54 -4.27 -1.33
CA HIS A 147 -10.43 -5.22 -1.20
C HIS A 147 -9.24 -4.70 -1.99
N GLY A 148 -8.09 -5.28 -1.71
CA GLY A 148 -6.84 -4.89 -2.33
C GLY A 148 -6.16 -3.74 -1.59
N PHE A 149 -4.87 -3.91 -1.49
CA PHE A 149 -3.93 -2.96 -0.89
C PHE A 149 -2.85 -2.70 -1.92
N GLY A 150 -2.64 -1.47 -2.33
CA GLY A 150 -1.64 -1.23 -3.36
C GLY A 150 -1.67 0.18 -3.90
N TYR A 151 -0.89 0.37 -4.94
CA TYR A 151 -0.58 1.67 -5.54
C TYR A 151 -1.83 2.41 -6.04
N SER A 152 -2.82 1.67 -6.52
CA SER A 152 -4.10 2.22 -7.01
C SER A 152 -5.29 1.48 -6.39
N ALA A 153 -5.08 0.80 -5.26
CA ALA A 153 -6.09 -0.02 -4.62
C ALA A 153 -6.15 0.30 -3.12
N CYS A 154 -7.02 1.22 -2.75
CA CYS A 154 -7.26 1.61 -1.36
C CYS A 154 -8.48 0.91 -0.72
N GLY A 155 -9.10 -0.03 -1.45
CA GLY A 155 -10.34 -0.68 -1.03
C GLY A 155 -10.21 -1.47 0.27
N GLY A 156 -9.07 -2.13 0.49
CA GLY A 156 -8.79 -2.85 1.73
C GLY A 156 -8.65 -1.91 2.94
N PHE A 157 -7.99 -0.75 2.76
CA PHE A 157 -7.91 0.28 3.80
C PHE A 157 -9.30 0.83 4.13
N ALA A 158 -10.11 1.15 3.11
CA ALA A 158 -11.49 1.61 3.29
C ALA A 158 -12.33 0.59 4.07
N ALA A 159 -12.21 -0.70 3.72
CA ALA A 159 -12.92 -1.78 4.39
C ALA A 159 -12.53 -1.90 5.87
N LEU A 160 -11.24 -1.91 6.18
CA LEU A 160 -10.77 -1.98 7.56
C LEU A 160 -11.19 -0.74 8.36
N SER A 161 -11.03 0.46 7.78
CA SER A 161 -11.48 1.70 8.43
C SER A 161 -12.97 1.67 8.74
N TYR A 162 -13.82 1.25 7.80
CA TYR A 162 -15.27 1.18 8.01
C TYR A 162 -15.64 0.12 9.05
N LEU A 163 -15.09 -1.09 8.94
CA LEU A 163 -15.50 -2.23 9.78
C LEU A 163 -14.94 -2.20 11.21
N MET A 164 -13.80 -1.54 11.42
CA MET A 164 -13.09 -1.59 12.70
C MET A 164 -13.24 -0.31 13.56
N ASN A 165 -13.88 0.74 13.06
CA ASN A 165 -14.16 1.91 13.88
C ASN A 165 -15.36 1.68 14.82
N SER A 166 -15.48 2.50 15.86
CA SER A 166 -16.53 2.37 16.88
C SER A 166 -17.86 3.06 16.52
N ARG A 167 -18.02 3.51 15.27
CA ARG A 167 -19.26 4.17 14.82
C ARG A 167 -20.35 3.14 14.52
N THR A 168 -21.58 3.61 14.40
CA THR A 168 -22.69 2.78 13.91
C THR A 168 -22.58 2.60 12.40
N HIS A 169 -22.89 1.40 11.91
CA HIS A 169 -22.81 1.08 10.48
C HIS A 169 -24.15 0.60 9.96
N ASP A 170 -24.44 0.87 8.70
CA ASP A 170 -25.53 0.19 8.00
C ASP A 170 -25.22 -1.30 7.87
N ARG A 171 -26.16 -2.14 8.32
CA ARG A 171 -25.97 -3.61 8.36
C ARG A 171 -25.79 -4.22 6.97
N THR A 172 -26.42 -3.64 5.95
CA THR A 172 -26.32 -4.14 4.58
C THR A 172 -24.96 -3.82 3.99
N ALA A 173 -24.50 -2.58 4.18
CA ALA A 173 -23.15 -2.16 3.76
C ALA A 173 -22.10 -2.98 4.50
N GLU A 174 -22.21 -3.15 5.82
CA GLU A 174 -21.28 -3.96 6.61
C GLU A 174 -21.19 -5.41 6.08
N ALA A 175 -22.35 -6.06 5.88
CA ALA A 175 -22.40 -7.43 5.38
C ALA A 175 -21.78 -7.55 3.97
N PHE A 176 -22.03 -6.57 3.09
CA PHE A 176 -21.45 -6.52 1.76
C PHE A 176 -19.92 -6.39 1.81
N ILE A 177 -19.40 -5.45 2.61
CA ILE A 177 -17.97 -5.19 2.72
C ILE A 177 -17.25 -6.42 3.29
N ARG A 178 -17.77 -7.04 4.36
CA ARG A 178 -17.25 -8.30 4.92
C ARG A 178 -17.19 -9.40 3.85
N LYS A 179 -18.27 -9.55 3.08
CA LYS A 179 -18.33 -10.55 2.01
C LYS A 179 -17.29 -10.29 0.92
N ARG A 180 -17.06 -9.03 0.52
CA ARG A 180 -16.05 -8.69 -0.50
C ARG A 180 -14.64 -9.09 -0.06
N LEU A 181 -14.26 -8.84 1.18
CA LEU A 181 -12.96 -9.24 1.72
C LEU A 181 -12.81 -10.77 1.76
N THR A 182 -13.80 -11.50 2.27
CA THR A 182 -13.73 -12.97 2.35
C THR A 182 -13.79 -13.63 0.99
N ASP A 183 -14.63 -13.17 0.06
CA ASP A 183 -14.67 -13.69 -1.32
C ASP A 183 -13.34 -13.47 -2.06
N ARG A 184 -12.65 -12.36 -1.81
CA ARG A 184 -11.31 -12.10 -2.35
C ARG A 184 -10.32 -13.11 -1.81
N ALA A 185 -10.25 -13.26 -0.48
CA ALA A 185 -9.35 -14.18 0.18
C ALA A 185 -9.63 -15.66 -0.21
N ASP A 186 -10.89 -16.05 -0.34
CA ASP A 186 -11.26 -17.42 -0.77
C ASP A 186 -10.78 -17.70 -2.22
N ARG A 187 -10.91 -16.74 -3.13
CA ARG A 187 -10.34 -16.89 -4.49
C ARG A 187 -8.82 -17.03 -4.47
N MET A 188 -8.15 -16.25 -3.63
CA MET A 188 -6.69 -16.31 -3.49
C MET A 188 -6.23 -17.66 -2.92
N LEU A 189 -6.97 -18.25 -1.96
CA LEU A 189 -6.66 -19.58 -1.41
C LEU A 189 -6.66 -20.67 -2.48
N ILE A 190 -7.45 -20.54 -3.55
CA ILE A 190 -7.42 -21.50 -4.66
C ILE A 190 -6.04 -21.49 -5.33
N ALA A 191 -5.49 -20.31 -5.59
CA ALA A 191 -4.15 -20.15 -6.16
C ALA A 191 -3.07 -20.64 -5.19
N VAL A 192 -3.14 -20.24 -3.91
CA VAL A 192 -2.22 -20.69 -2.85
C VAL A 192 -2.17 -22.21 -2.77
N ASN A 193 -3.31 -22.89 -2.80
CA ASN A 193 -3.38 -24.37 -2.69
C ASN A 193 -2.89 -25.09 -3.95
N SER A 194 -2.84 -24.42 -5.09
CA SER A 194 -2.30 -24.97 -6.35
C SER A 194 -0.83 -24.61 -6.58
N SER A 195 -0.27 -23.68 -5.83
CA SER A 195 1.11 -23.23 -5.94
C SER A 195 2.06 -24.09 -5.10
N GLY A 196 3.19 -24.52 -5.68
CA GLY A 196 4.23 -25.28 -4.94
C GLY A 196 4.90 -24.46 -3.83
N TYR A 197 4.91 -23.13 -3.94
CA TYR A 197 5.43 -22.22 -2.93
C TYR A 197 4.32 -21.58 -2.08
N ARG A 198 3.07 -21.98 -2.31
CA ARG A 198 1.88 -21.49 -1.62
C ARG A 198 1.71 -19.96 -1.72
N THR A 199 2.08 -19.38 -2.86
CA THR A 199 1.83 -17.98 -3.20
C THR A 199 0.51 -17.81 -3.94
N ALA A 200 -0.14 -16.68 -3.74
CA ALA A 200 -1.33 -16.28 -4.47
C ALA A 200 -1.02 -15.78 -5.89
N ARG A 201 0.27 -15.60 -6.24
CA ARG A 201 0.70 -15.17 -7.57
C ARG A 201 0.54 -16.28 -8.61
N SER A 202 0.08 -15.90 -9.80
CA SER A 202 0.05 -16.80 -10.96
C SER A 202 1.47 -17.07 -11.46
N ALA A 203 1.78 -18.31 -11.80
CA ALA A 203 3.04 -18.68 -12.42
C ALA A 203 3.25 -17.99 -13.77
N ASP A 204 2.15 -17.73 -14.49
CA ASP A 204 2.12 -17.14 -15.83
C ASP A 204 1.76 -15.63 -15.71
N GLY A 205 2.75 -14.77 -15.47
CA GLY A 205 2.59 -13.31 -15.51
C GLY A 205 2.31 -12.63 -14.17
N GLY A 206 2.32 -13.34 -13.05
CA GLY A 206 2.18 -12.74 -11.71
C GLY A 206 3.44 -12.06 -11.17
N TYR A 207 4.57 -12.16 -11.88
CA TYR A 207 5.87 -11.65 -11.46
C TYR A 207 6.37 -10.57 -12.42
N THR A 208 5.78 -9.39 -12.31
CA THR A 208 6.21 -8.15 -12.98
C THR A 208 7.00 -7.27 -12.02
N TYR A 209 7.42 -6.09 -12.46
CA TYR A 209 8.03 -5.09 -11.57
C TYR A 209 7.17 -4.86 -10.31
N GLY A 210 7.81 -4.94 -9.14
CA GLY A 210 7.12 -4.83 -7.85
C GLY A 210 6.37 -6.10 -7.42
N SER A 211 6.74 -7.29 -7.90
CA SER A 211 6.08 -8.54 -7.53
C SER A 211 6.03 -8.81 -6.02
N ASN A 212 7.07 -8.40 -5.28
CA ASN A 212 7.08 -8.52 -3.82
C ASN A 212 6.04 -7.61 -3.14
N PHE A 213 5.81 -6.41 -3.68
CA PHE A 213 4.75 -5.54 -3.22
C PHE A 213 3.36 -6.16 -3.46
N ALA A 214 3.17 -6.78 -4.62
CA ALA A 214 1.95 -7.49 -4.92
C ALA A 214 1.72 -8.71 -4.00
N GLU A 215 2.77 -9.46 -3.67
CA GLU A 215 2.72 -10.55 -2.69
C GLU A 215 2.35 -10.06 -1.29
N LEU A 216 2.94 -8.94 -0.87
CA LEU A 216 2.62 -8.31 0.41
C LEU A 216 1.19 -7.74 0.43
N SER A 217 0.70 -7.22 -0.68
CA SER A 217 -0.70 -6.78 -0.82
C SER A 217 -1.67 -7.95 -0.66
N ASP A 218 -1.35 -9.11 -1.24
CA ASP A 218 -2.13 -10.32 -1.04
C ASP A 218 -2.08 -10.82 0.42
N CYS A 219 -0.91 -10.68 1.08
CA CYS A 219 -0.79 -10.95 2.51
C CYS A 219 -1.73 -10.05 3.33
N MET A 220 -1.80 -8.76 3.01
CA MET A 220 -2.70 -7.80 3.67
C MET A 220 -4.17 -8.12 3.42
N ASP A 221 -4.56 -8.57 2.21
CA ASP A 221 -5.92 -9.04 1.92
C ASP A 221 -6.31 -10.24 2.80
N PHE A 222 -5.40 -11.20 3.00
CA PHE A 222 -5.62 -12.32 3.92
C PHE A 222 -5.72 -11.87 5.37
N ILE A 223 -4.86 -10.95 5.81
CA ILE A 223 -4.92 -10.37 7.16
C ILE A 223 -6.26 -9.67 7.39
N ALA A 224 -6.72 -8.87 6.43
CA ALA A 224 -8.01 -8.20 6.51
C ALA A 224 -9.17 -9.20 6.64
N ALA A 225 -9.17 -10.26 5.83
CA ALA A 225 -10.18 -11.32 5.92
C ALA A 225 -10.13 -12.05 7.27
N TYR A 226 -8.93 -12.30 7.82
CA TYR A 226 -8.78 -12.89 9.15
C TYR A 226 -9.30 -11.97 10.25
N LEU A 227 -8.95 -10.69 10.24
CA LEU A 227 -9.38 -9.72 11.25
C LEU A 227 -10.91 -9.60 11.36
N ILE A 228 -11.62 -9.73 10.24
CA ILE A 228 -13.08 -9.58 10.22
C ILE A 228 -13.85 -10.89 10.43
N SER A 229 -13.23 -12.05 10.17
CA SER A 229 -13.91 -13.36 10.23
C SER A 229 -13.43 -14.28 11.35
N GLY A 230 -12.18 -14.13 11.78
CA GLY A 230 -11.51 -15.06 12.69
C GLY A 230 -11.16 -16.42 12.08
N GLU A 231 -11.36 -16.62 10.76
CA GLU A 231 -11.14 -17.90 10.08
C GLU A 231 -9.65 -18.24 9.94
N PRO A 232 -9.14 -19.32 10.58
CA PRO A 232 -7.71 -19.66 10.59
C PRO A 232 -7.09 -19.83 9.20
N LYS A 233 -7.88 -20.27 8.21
CA LYS A 233 -7.41 -20.45 6.82
C LYS A 233 -6.82 -19.17 6.20
N TYR A 234 -7.34 -18.00 6.60
CA TYR A 234 -6.81 -16.71 6.13
C TYR A 234 -5.51 -16.33 6.83
N LEU A 235 -5.37 -16.65 8.11
CA LEU A 235 -4.12 -16.46 8.84
C LEU A 235 -3.01 -17.34 8.25
N GLU A 236 -3.31 -18.60 7.91
CA GLU A 236 -2.39 -19.51 7.22
C GLU A 236 -1.99 -18.96 5.85
N GLY A 237 -2.98 -18.49 5.05
CA GLY A 237 -2.73 -17.85 3.76
C GLY A 237 -1.82 -16.64 3.88
N ALA A 238 -2.06 -15.76 4.86
CA ALA A 238 -1.19 -14.60 5.14
C ALA A 238 0.23 -15.03 5.51
N PHE A 239 0.37 -16.05 6.36
CA PHE A 239 1.67 -16.56 6.76
C PHE A 239 2.47 -17.17 5.60
N ASP A 240 1.79 -17.80 4.65
CA ASP A 240 2.42 -18.33 3.44
C ASP A 240 3.02 -17.21 2.56
N GLN A 241 2.27 -16.10 2.35
CA GLN A 241 2.77 -14.94 1.59
C GLN A 241 3.93 -14.24 2.33
N PHE A 242 3.80 -14.08 3.65
CA PHE A 242 4.89 -13.54 4.47
C PHE A 242 6.16 -14.39 4.36
N GLY A 243 6.01 -15.71 4.46
CA GLY A 243 7.12 -16.66 4.30
C GLY A 243 7.80 -16.55 2.93
N TYR A 244 7.02 -16.30 1.86
CA TYR A 244 7.57 -16.10 0.52
C TYR A 244 8.58 -14.95 0.48
N ILE A 245 8.25 -13.82 1.09
CA ILE A 245 9.15 -12.65 1.14
C ILE A 245 10.44 -12.95 1.90
N PHE A 246 10.40 -13.79 2.92
CA PHE A 246 11.54 -14.12 3.78
C PHE A 246 12.26 -15.42 3.40
N GLY A 247 12.13 -15.87 2.15
CA GLY A 247 12.96 -16.95 1.60
C GLY A 247 12.22 -18.25 1.26
N LYS A 248 10.93 -18.40 1.60
CA LYS A 248 10.10 -19.52 1.12
C LYS A 248 9.68 -19.31 -0.34
N ASN A 249 10.65 -19.05 -1.21
CA ASN A 249 10.48 -18.72 -2.62
C ASN A 249 11.45 -19.51 -3.49
N PRO A 250 11.31 -19.51 -4.84
CA PRO A 250 12.17 -20.28 -5.74
C PRO A 250 13.65 -19.89 -5.71
N MET A 251 13.98 -18.71 -5.19
CA MET A 251 15.36 -18.24 -5.06
C MET A 251 16.01 -18.67 -3.73
N GLY A 252 15.21 -19.01 -2.72
CA GLY A 252 15.69 -19.30 -1.37
C GLY A 252 16.25 -18.07 -0.64
N VAL A 253 15.96 -16.86 -1.11
CA VAL A 253 16.52 -15.59 -0.62
C VAL A 253 15.44 -14.74 -0.01
N SER A 254 15.71 -14.14 1.15
CA SER A 254 14.89 -13.07 1.70
C SER A 254 15.02 -11.81 0.85
N TYR A 255 13.91 -11.27 0.39
CA TYR A 255 13.85 -10.02 -0.35
C TYR A 255 13.89 -8.77 0.55
N VAL A 256 14.25 -8.95 1.82
CA VAL A 256 14.40 -7.86 2.80
C VAL A 256 15.85 -7.80 3.25
N THR A 257 16.49 -6.67 3.02
CA THR A 257 17.91 -6.48 3.34
C THR A 257 18.21 -6.72 4.83
N GLY A 258 19.25 -7.48 5.11
CA GLY A 258 19.70 -7.78 6.47
C GLY A 258 18.72 -8.61 7.31
N CYS A 259 17.71 -9.24 6.71
CA CYS A 259 16.73 -10.09 7.38
C CYS A 259 16.72 -11.50 6.75
N GLY A 260 16.86 -12.53 7.57
CA GLY A 260 17.00 -13.93 7.13
C GLY A 260 18.45 -14.40 7.08
N ASN A 261 18.64 -15.69 6.75
CA ASN A 261 19.99 -16.27 6.66
C ASN A 261 20.68 -15.87 5.34
N GLU A 262 19.93 -16.00 4.23
CA GLU A 262 20.32 -15.51 2.92
C GLU A 262 19.35 -14.38 2.55
N CYS A 263 19.86 -13.18 2.32
CA CYS A 263 19.04 -12.02 2.01
C CYS A 263 19.65 -11.15 0.92
N CYS A 264 18.86 -10.26 0.34
CA CYS A 264 19.32 -9.25 -0.61
C CYS A 264 20.53 -8.50 -0.04
N GLN A 265 21.65 -8.48 -0.80
CA GLN A 265 22.92 -7.87 -0.41
C GLN A 265 23.23 -6.60 -1.23
N MET A 266 22.75 -6.51 -2.46
CA MET A 266 23.11 -5.45 -3.41
C MET A 266 21.87 -4.71 -3.94
N PRO A 267 21.05 -4.07 -3.06
CA PRO A 267 19.88 -3.33 -3.51
C PRO A 267 20.32 -2.10 -4.34
N PHE A 268 19.51 -1.73 -5.33
CA PHE A 268 19.64 -0.43 -6.01
C PHE A 268 19.22 0.68 -5.04
N HIS A 269 20.14 1.07 -4.17
CA HIS A 269 19.91 2.08 -3.14
C HIS A 269 21.16 2.94 -2.93
N VAL A 270 21.09 4.20 -3.37
CA VAL A 270 22.23 5.11 -3.44
C VAL A 270 22.99 5.20 -2.12
N MET A 271 22.28 5.35 -1.00
CA MET A 271 22.94 5.44 0.31
C MET A 271 23.68 4.14 0.68
N SER A 272 23.12 2.96 0.36
CA SER A 272 23.81 1.69 0.59
C SER A 272 25.03 1.52 -0.30
N MET A 273 24.96 2.02 -1.55
CA MET A 273 26.08 1.98 -2.51
C MET A 273 27.20 2.95 -2.12
N ALA A 274 26.85 4.09 -1.50
CA ALA A 274 27.82 5.11 -1.07
C ALA A 274 28.46 4.83 0.30
N MET A 275 27.91 3.91 1.08
CA MET A 275 28.44 3.59 2.40
C MET A 275 29.66 2.66 2.30
N ASP A 276 30.74 3.00 2.99
CA ASP A 276 31.97 2.19 3.12
C ASP A 276 31.77 0.96 4.05
N ASN A 277 30.65 0.26 3.95
CA ASN A 277 30.40 -0.94 4.73
C ASN A 277 29.90 -2.08 3.83
N ASP A 278 30.27 -3.30 4.19
CA ASP A 278 29.98 -4.52 3.42
C ASP A 278 28.49 -4.93 3.43
N ALA A 279 27.58 -4.12 3.97
CA ALA A 279 26.19 -4.47 4.11
C ALA A 279 25.25 -3.28 3.84
N PRO A 280 24.13 -3.50 3.12
CA PRO A 280 23.15 -2.45 2.85
C PRO A 280 22.39 -2.04 4.12
N VAL A 281 21.72 -0.89 4.07
CA VAL A 281 20.75 -0.49 5.09
C VAL A 281 19.73 -1.61 5.30
N ARG A 282 19.51 -2.01 6.54
CA ARG A 282 18.66 -3.15 6.89
C ARG A 282 17.17 -2.82 6.82
N GLY A 283 16.35 -3.81 6.45
CA GLY A 283 14.89 -3.73 6.55
C GLY A 283 14.21 -3.16 5.31
N MET A 284 14.93 -2.94 4.22
CA MET A 284 14.34 -2.52 2.94
C MET A 284 13.83 -3.72 2.15
N ALA A 285 12.58 -3.68 1.71
CA ALA A 285 12.03 -4.65 0.79
C ALA A 285 12.34 -4.22 -0.65
N VAL A 286 12.91 -5.15 -1.46
CA VAL A 286 13.20 -4.91 -2.88
C VAL A 286 12.05 -5.36 -3.78
N SER A 287 12.05 -4.89 -5.04
CA SER A 287 10.95 -5.08 -6.02
C SER A 287 10.63 -6.55 -6.32
N GLY A 288 11.61 -7.46 -6.27
CA GLY A 288 11.40 -8.90 -6.44
C GLY A 288 11.50 -9.40 -7.87
N ALA A 289 11.10 -10.64 -8.11
CA ALA A 289 11.20 -11.28 -9.41
C ALA A 289 10.40 -10.53 -10.48
N ASN A 290 11.02 -10.34 -11.67
CA ASN A 290 10.40 -9.65 -12.81
C ASN A 290 10.70 -10.41 -14.12
N TYR A 291 9.69 -11.14 -14.63
CA TYR A 291 9.85 -11.95 -15.85
C TYR A 291 10.04 -11.10 -17.11
N GLU A 292 9.60 -9.82 -17.08
CA GLU A 292 9.79 -8.89 -18.20
C GLU A 292 11.25 -8.48 -18.36
N ARG A 293 12.05 -8.60 -17.29
CA ARG A 293 13.47 -8.23 -17.28
C ARG A 293 13.64 -6.81 -17.80
N SER A 294 12.99 -5.84 -17.13
CA SER A 294 12.74 -4.51 -17.69
C SER A 294 13.98 -3.60 -17.72
N ASP A 295 15.04 -3.94 -16.97
CA ASP A 295 16.34 -3.25 -17.02
C ASP A 295 17.38 -3.98 -17.89
N GLU A 296 18.49 -3.29 -18.23
CA GLU A 296 19.53 -3.87 -19.05
C GLU A 296 20.26 -5.02 -18.37
N TYR A 297 20.55 -4.90 -17.07
CA TYR A 297 21.25 -5.96 -16.34
C TYR A 297 20.46 -7.26 -16.35
N SER A 298 19.18 -7.20 -16.01
CA SER A 298 18.28 -8.36 -15.99
C SER A 298 18.09 -8.98 -17.38
N LYS A 299 18.06 -8.17 -18.46
CA LYS A 299 18.02 -8.68 -19.85
C LYS A 299 19.25 -9.51 -20.24
N TRP A 300 20.42 -9.12 -19.74
CA TRP A 300 21.69 -9.77 -20.08
C TRP A 300 22.01 -10.96 -19.19
N HIS A 301 21.64 -10.94 -17.92
CA HIS A 301 22.05 -11.93 -16.91
C HIS A 301 20.98 -12.96 -16.55
N ILE A 302 19.71 -12.68 -16.84
CA ILE A 302 18.63 -13.65 -16.67
C ILE A 302 18.27 -14.22 -18.04
N GLU A 303 18.44 -15.54 -18.22
CA GLU A 303 18.16 -16.20 -19.49
C GLU A 303 16.70 -16.06 -19.91
N LYS A 304 16.47 -15.92 -21.22
CA LYS A 304 15.11 -15.91 -21.77
C LYS A 304 14.47 -17.29 -21.57
N GLY A 305 13.30 -17.33 -20.95
CA GLY A 305 12.60 -18.58 -20.62
C GLY A 305 12.84 -19.06 -19.19
N THR A 306 13.63 -18.33 -18.40
CA THR A 306 13.69 -18.54 -16.95
C THR A 306 12.28 -18.46 -16.36
N PRO A 307 11.88 -19.41 -15.48
CA PRO A 307 10.57 -19.33 -14.81
C PRO A 307 10.36 -17.98 -14.12
N ALA A 308 9.18 -17.41 -14.26
CA ALA A 308 8.90 -16.02 -13.85
C ALA A 308 9.33 -15.70 -12.41
N ALA A 309 9.02 -16.59 -11.45
CA ALA A 309 9.40 -16.44 -10.04
C ALA A 309 10.92 -16.57 -9.76
N LYS A 310 11.73 -16.95 -10.75
CA LYS A 310 13.21 -17.02 -10.70
C LYS A 310 13.88 -15.87 -11.43
N CYS A 311 13.12 -14.97 -12.05
CA CYS A 311 13.68 -13.82 -12.76
C CYS A 311 14.07 -12.71 -11.75
N TYR A 312 15.02 -12.99 -10.88
CA TYR A 312 15.57 -12.09 -9.87
C TYR A 312 17.09 -12.05 -9.96
N ALA A 313 17.67 -10.89 -9.80
CA ALA A 313 19.10 -10.68 -9.71
C ALA A 313 19.41 -9.76 -8.51
N ASP A 314 20.22 -10.26 -7.58
CA ASP A 314 20.75 -9.45 -6.47
C ASP A 314 21.95 -8.64 -6.97
N CYS A 315 21.66 -7.51 -7.57
CA CYS A 315 22.66 -6.58 -8.12
C CYS A 315 22.13 -5.15 -8.07
N GLU A 316 22.98 -4.24 -7.64
CA GLU A 316 22.68 -2.80 -7.64
C GLU A 316 22.41 -2.23 -9.05
N CYS A 317 22.78 -2.95 -10.12
CA CYS A 317 22.48 -2.58 -11.49
C CYS A 317 21.11 -3.06 -11.99
N SER A 318 20.42 -3.92 -11.23
CA SER A 318 19.10 -4.46 -11.61
C SER A 318 17.97 -3.68 -10.93
N THR A 319 17.63 -2.53 -11.48
CA THR A 319 16.55 -1.68 -10.95
C THR A 319 15.20 -2.38 -10.97
N SER A 320 14.94 -3.21 -11.98
CA SER A 320 13.63 -3.87 -12.13
C SER A 320 13.39 -5.05 -11.18
N THR A 321 14.43 -5.57 -10.50
CA THR A 321 14.29 -6.67 -9.56
C THR A 321 14.76 -6.33 -8.16
N ASN A 322 15.65 -5.34 -8.00
CA ASN A 322 16.36 -5.09 -6.75
C ASN A 322 16.25 -3.65 -6.22
N GLU A 323 15.31 -2.87 -6.75
CA GLU A 323 15.01 -1.52 -6.26
C GLU A 323 14.16 -1.59 -4.99
N PRO A 324 14.59 -1.00 -3.86
CA PRO A 324 13.73 -0.77 -2.72
C PRO A 324 12.94 0.53 -2.90
N SER A 325 11.75 0.59 -2.29
CA SER A 325 11.00 1.83 -2.23
C SER A 325 10.18 1.92 -0.95
N VAL A 326 9.71 3.11 -0.62
CA VAL A 326 8.86 3.35 0.55
C VAL A 326 7.58 2.52 0.47
N HIS A 327 6.95 2.44 -0.70
CA HIS A 327 5.72 1.68 -0.87
C HIS A 327 5.93 0.15 -0.89
N PHE A 328 7.14 -0.36 -1.19
CA PHE A 328 7.47 -1.78 -1.00
C PHE A 328 7.74 -2.09 0.47
N SER A 329 8.31 -1.14 1.19
CA SER A 329 8.70 -1.33 2.60
C SER A 329 7.54 -1.11 3.58
N ALA A 330 6.58 -0.22 3.28
CA ALA A 330 5.44 0.04 4.17
C ALA A 330 4.58 -1.20 4.47
N PRO A 331 4.21 -2.06 3.49
CA PRO A 331 3.47 -3.28 3.77
C PRO A 331 4.22 -4.27 4.67
N ILE A 332 5.55 -4.36 4.54
CA ILE A 332 6.39 -5.21 5.42
C ILE A 332 6.25 -4.79 6.88
N ILE A 333 6.22 -3.49 7.17
CA ILE A 333 6.06 -2.97 8.53
C ILE A 333 4.71 -3.40 9.10
N PHE A 334 3.63 -3.22 8.33
CA PHE A 334 2.28 -3.61 8.74
C PHE A 334 2.19 -5.12 9.01
N VAL A 335 2.63 -5.94 8.05
CA VAL A 335 2.54 -7.40 8.11
C VAL A 335 3.41 -7.95 9.26
N SER A 336 4.63 -7.43 9.43
CA SER A 336 5.51 -7.84 10.53
C SER A 336 4.93 -7.48 11.90
N ALA A 337 4.36 -6.27 12.03
CA ALA A 337 3.68 -5.84 13.26
C ALA A 337 2.45 -6.72 13.57
N PHE A 338 1.70 -7.11 12.55
CA PHE A 338 0.57 -8.02 12.71
C PHE A 338 1.02 -9.38 13.25
N PHE A 339 2.02 -10.02 12.64
CA PHE A 339 2.51 -11.33 13.09
C PHE A 339 3.21 -11.28 14.45
N ASP A 340 3.88 -10.18 14.80
CA ASP A 340 4.41 -9.98 16.15
C ASP A 340 3.28 -9.99 17.20
N ARG A 341 2.14 -9.36 16.89
CA ARG A 341 0.95 -9.35 17.77
C ARG A 341 0.30 -10.73 17.87
N VAL A 342 0.17 -11.45 16.76
CA VAL A 342 -0.34 -12.84 16.75
C VAL A 342 0.54 -13.73 17.60
N GLY A 343 1.86 -13.68 17.41
CA GLY A 343 2.83 -14.47 18.16
C GLY A 343 2.83 -14.19 19.68
N LYS A 344 2.44 -12.99 20.08
CA LYS A 344 2.28 -12.59 21.50
C LYS A 344 0.89 -12.91 22.07
N GLY A 345 0.00 -13.51 21.32
CA GLY A 345 -1.38 -13.79 21.74
C GLY A 345 -2.24 -12.52 21.96
N ALA A 346 -1.80 -11.38 21.42
CA ALA A 346 -2.40 -10.06 21.69
C ALA A 346 -3.59 -9.71 20.76
N LEU A 347 -4.04 -10.65 19.91
CA LEU A 347 -5.20 -10.50 19.02
C LEU A 347 -6.47 -11.20 19.53
N THR A 348 -6.49 -11.62 20.79
CA THR A 348 -7.70 -12.16 21.40
C THR A 348 -8.65 -11.01 21.74
N GLY A 349 -9.71 -10.83 20.95
CA GLY A 349 -10.80 -9.87 21.24
C GLY A 349 -10.95 -8.67 20.30
N ILE A 350 -10.60 -8.80 19.02
CA ILE A 350 -11.01 -7.85 17.97
C ILE A 350 -12.38 -8.23 17.42
#